data_7faa14c6e26b6bda9ae62a8d7bc0df51
#
_entry.id   7faa14c6e26b6bda9ae62a8d7bc0df51
#
_cell.length_a   1.000
_cell.length_b   1.000
_cell.length_c   1.000
_cell.angle_alpha   90.00
_cell.angle_beta   90.00
_cell.angle_gamma   90.00
#
_symmetry.space_group_name_H-M   'P 1'
#
loop_
_entity.id
_entity.type
_entity.pdbx_description
1 polymer ?
#
loop_
_entity_poly.entity_id
_entity_poly.type
_entity_poly.pdbx_seq_one_letter_code
_entity_poly.pdbx_strand_id
1 'polypeptide(L)'
;MKILFVSSEATGYAKSGGLADVVTALSTSLSSLGHECKVFLPFYSFIAKDGFKKVLSFQLPMLGENEKAEVWEKEENGVTFSLLSHPYFSERKGIYGDTSFTPYPDNCPRFILFSKAAALFCLATNFQPDIVHAHDWPCGFVAHFFHYFKAPGKTVFTIHNLEYQG
;
A
#
# COMPACT_ATOMS: atom_id res chain seq x y z
N MET A 1 -9.41 -8.43 15.54
CA MET A 1 -8.07 -8.56 14.96
C MET A 1 -7.69 -7.23 14.31
N LYS A 2 -6.38 -6.98 14.20
CA LYS A 2 -5.83 -5.87 13.41
C LYS A 2 -5.42 -6.40 12.04
N ILE A 3 -5.90 -5.80 10.98
CA ILE A 3 -5.67 -6.27 9.61
C ILE A 3 -5.09 -5.13 8.78
N LEU A 4 -3.92 -5.37 8.19
CA LEU A 4 -3.30 -4.47 7.22
C LEU A 4 -3.54 -5.01 5.82
N PHE A 5 -4.26 -4.28 5.01
CA PHE A 5 -4.33 -4.51 3.57
C PHE A 5 -3.20 -3.73 2.90
N VAL A 6 -2.42 -4.38 2.06
CA VAL A 6 -1.37 -3.74 1.25
C VAL A 6 -1.78 -3.88 -0.20
N SER A 7 -2.05 -2.76 -0.87
CA SER A 7 -2.58 -2.75 -2.22
C SER A 7 -2.10 -1.52 -3.00
N SER A 8 -1.98 -1.67 -4.32
CA SER A 8 -1.74 -0.54 -5.24
C SER A 8 -3.02 0.24 -5.57
N GLU A 9 -4.20 -0.33 -5.27
CA GLU A 9 -5.50 0.24 -5.61
C GLU A 9 -6.49 0.15 -4.45
N ALA A 10 -7.36 1.15 -4.33
CA ALA A 10 -8.56 1.16 -3.49
C ALA A 10 -9.58 2.13 -4.09
N THR A 11 -10.87 1.76 -4.10
CA THR A 11 -11.95 2.61 -4.60
C THR A 11 -12.04 3.91 -3.81
N GLY A 12 -12.20 5.02 -4.51
CA GLY A 12 -12.17 6.37 -3.94
C GLY A 12 -10.79 7.03 -3.97
N TYR A 13 -9.72 6.27 -4.19
CA TYR A 13 -8.33 6.77 -4.24
C TYR A 13 -7.64 6.47 -5.56
N ALA A 14 -7.50 5.20 -5.90
CA ALA A 14 -6.84 4.77 -7.13
C ALA A 14 -7.52 3.50 -7.64
N LYS A 15 -7.97 3.50 -8.90
CA LYS A 15 -8.68 2.37 -9.49
C LYS A 15 -8.36 2.25 -10.97
N SER A 16 -7.89 1.06 -11.37
CA SER A 16 -7.76 0.67 -12.77
C SER A 16 -8.63 -0.55 -13.10
N GLY A 17 -8.99 -1.35 -12.10
CA GLY A 17 -9.75 -2.59 -12.28
C GLY A 17 -10.54 -3.01 -11.04
N GLY A 18 -10.89 -4.29 -10.96
CA GLY A 18 -11.68 -4.87 -9.88
C GLY A 18 -10.92 -5.00 -8.55
N LEU A 19 -9.59 -4.92 -8.57
CA LEU A 19 -8.75 -4.97 -7.37
C LEU A 19 -9.18 -3.91 -6.34
N ALA A 20 -9.39 -2.67 -6.79
CA ALA A 20 -9.81 -1.57 -5.94
C ALA A 20 -11.13 -1.85 -5.22
N ASP A 21 -12.10 -2.43 -5.93
CA ASP A 21 -13.42 -2.76 -5.36
C ASP A 21 -13.29 -3.83 -4.28
N VAL A 22 -12.50 -4.87 -4.53
CA VAL A 22 -12.28 -5.95 -3.56
C VAL A 22 -11.62 -5.42 -2.29
N VAL A 23 -10.54 -4.65 -2.41
CA VAL A 23 -9.81 -4.11 -1.25
C VAL A 23 -10.72 -3.23 -0.39
N THR A 24 -11.46 -2.32 -1.01
CA THR A 24 -12.33 -1.40 -0.29
C THR A 24 -13.54 -2.13 0.33
N ALA A 25 -14.20 -3.01 -0.43
CA ALA A 25 -15.36 -3.75 0.08
C ALA A 25 -14.96 -4.70 1.24
N LEU A 26 -13.85 -5.43 1.09
CA LEU A 26 -13.40 -6.38 2.10
C LEU A 26 -12.94 -5.67 3.38
N SER A 27 -12.15 -4.60 3.27
CA SER A 27 -11.68 -3.85 4.44
C SER A 27 -12.84 -3.20 5.20
N THR A 28 -13.82 -2.62 4.49
CA THR A 28 -15.02 -2.04 5.11
C THR A 28 -15.91 -3.12 5.76
N SER A 29 -16.10 -4.25 5.10
CA SER A 29 -16.89 -5.36 5.65
C SER A 29 -16.27 -5.93 6.92
N LEU A 30 -14.94 -6.14 6.91
CA LEU A 30 -14.25 -6.65 8.11
C LEU A 30 -14.24 -5.60 9.24
N SER A 31 -14.13 -4.32 8.91
CA SER A 31 -14.27 -3.24 9.91
C SER A 31 -15.66 -3.24 10.54
N SER A 32 -16.74 -3.43 9.76
CA SER A 32 -18.11 -3.51 10.28
C SER A 32 -18.34 -4.74 11.18
N LEU A 33 -17.52 -5.78 11.04
CA LEU A 33 -17.50 -6.95 11.92
C LEU A 33 -16.64 -6.75 13.20
N GLY A 34 -16.15 -5.54 13.44
CA GLY A 34 -15.40 -5.20 14.66
C GLY A 34 -13.88 -5.45 14.55
N HIS A 35 -13.33 -5.58 13.35
CA HIS A 35 -11.88 -5.64 13.14
C HIS A 35 -11.31 -4.25 12.91
N GLU A 36 -10.11 -3.98 13.42
CA GLU A 36 -9.36 -2.76 13.12
C GLU A 36 -8.65 -2.94 11.77
N CYS A 37 -9.12 -2.21 10.74
CA CYS A 37 -8.63 -2.35 9.37
C CYS A 37 -7.86 -1.11 8.93
N LYS A 38 -6.65 -1.32 8.39
CA LYS A 38 -5.88 -0.30 7.68
C LYS A 38 -5.64 -0.74 6.24
N VAL A 39 -5.70 0.21 5.30
CA VAL A 39 -5.32 0.01 3.90
C VAL A 39 -4.07 0.84 3.63
N PHE A 40 -2.94 0.18 3.38
CA PHE A 40 -1.69 0.80 2.97
C PHE A 40 -1.65 0.91 1.45
N LEU A 41 -1.54 2.13 0.94
CA LEU A 41 -1.72 2.48 -0.47
C LEU A 41 -0.65 3.50 -0.90
N PRO A 42 -0.16 3.52 -2.16
CA PRO A 42 0.66 4.62 -2.64
C PRO A 42 -0.13 5.93 -2.72
N PHE A 43 0.50 7.03 -2.34
CA PHE A 43 -0.08 8.37 -2.48
C PHE A 43 0.21 8.92 -3.88
N TYR A 44 -0.62 8.52 -4.84
CA TYR A 44 -0.46 8.95 -6.23
C TYR A 44 -0.74 10.45 -6.40
N SER A 45 -0.13 11.06 -7.43
CA SER A 45 -0.24 12.50 -7.70
C SER A 45 -1.66 13.02 -7.89
N PHE A 46 -2.57 12.17 -8.34
CA PHE A 46 -3.97 12.50 -8.60
C PHE A 46 -4.90 12.35 -7.38
N ILE A 47 -4.37 11.89 -6.24
CA ILE A 47 -5.14 11.79 -4.99
C ILE A 47 -5.05 13.15 -4.27
N ALA A 48 -6.21 13.75 -3.97
CA ALA A 48 -6.26 14.99 -3.19
C ALA A 48 -5.79 14.75 -1.75
N LYS A 49 -5.03 15.70 -1.20
CA LYS A 49 -4.52 15.64 0.19
C LYS A 49 -5.55 16.02 1.25
N ASP A 50 -6.74 16.45 0.83
CA ASP A 50 -7.76 16.95 1.74
C ASP A 50 -8.20 15.88 2.76
N GLY A 51 -8.19 16.26 4.03
CA GLY A 51 -8.54 15.39 5.15
C GLY A 51 -7.44 14.43 5.60
N PHE A 52 -6.32 14.30 4.86
CA PHE A 52 -5.17 13.51 5.29
C PHE A 52 -4.29 14.28 6.28
N LYS A 53 -3.79 13.56 7.29
CA LYS A 53 -2.80 14.04 8.25
C LYS A 53 -1.52 13.24 8.11
N LYS A 54 -0.38 13.92 8.10
CA LYS A 54 0.91 13.24 8.13
C LYS A 54 1.14 12.62 9.51
N VAL A 55 1.35 11.30 9.53
CA VAL A 55 1.53 10.53 10.77
C VAL A 55 2.94 10.00 10.94
N LEU A 56 3.69 9.83 9.85
CA LEU A 56 5.04 9.28 9.89
C LEU A 56 5.92 9.90 8.81
N SER A 57 7.21 10.09 9.14
CA SER A 57 8.28 10.39 8.18
C SER A 57 9.48 9.53 8.54
N PHE A 58 10.03 8.78 7.58
CA PHE A 58 11.12 7.86 7.83
C PHE A 58 12.06 7.77 6.64
N GLN A 59 13.27 7.25 6.89
CA GLN A 59 14.24 6.93 5.85
C GLN A 59 14.01 5.51 5.35
N LEU A 60 13.99 5.35 4.05
CA LEU A 60 13.76 4.10 3.36
C LEU A 60 15.02 3.73 2.55
N PRO A 61 15.87 2.84 3.06
CA PRO A 61 17.07 2.42 2.34
C PRO A 61 16.67 1.70 1.05
N MET A 62 17.09 2.23 -0.11
CA MET A 62 16.81 1.67 -1.43
C MET A 62 17.99 1.88 -2.38
N LEU A 63 18.45 0.80 -3.02
CA LEU A 63 19.53 0.83 -4.04
C LEU A 63 20.82 1.54 -3.58
N GLY A 64 21.16 1.47 -2.28
CA GLY A 64 22.36 2.10 -1.71
C GLY A 64 22.17 3.54 -1.24
N GLU A 65 20.98 4.11 -1.44
CA GLU A 65 20.60 5.45 -0.98
C GLU A 65 19.53 5.38 0.11
N ASN A 66 19.38 6.46 0.88
CA ASN A 66 18.31 6.62 1.85
C ASN A 66 17.26 7.57 1.28
N GLU A 67 16.15 7.01 0.84
CA GLU A 67 15.01 7.74 0.32
C GLU A 67 14.12 8.24 1.46
N LYS A 68 13.68 9.49 1.39
CA LYS A 68 12.71 10.02 2.36
C LYS A 68 11.29 9.60 1.96
N ALA A 69 10.57 8.97 2.87
CA ALA A 69 9.17 8.60 2.70
C ALA A 69 8.30 9.18 3.81
N GLU A 70 7.05 9.48 3.50
CA GLU A 70 6.06 9.97 4.46
C GLU A 70 4.80 9.11 4.36
N VAL A 71 4.11 8.92 5.50
CA VAL A 71 2.79 8.29 5.53
C VAL A 71 1.76 9.31 6.00
N TRP A 72 0.66 9.36 5.27
CA TRP A 72 -0.47 10.22 5.52
C TRP A 72 -1.70 9.35 5.76
N GLU A 73 -2.47 9.66 6.80
CA GLU A 73 -3.65 8.87 7.16
C GLU A 73 -4.94 9.70 7.11
N LYS A 74 -6.00 9.00 6.69
CA LYS A 74 -7.39 9.46 6.75
C LYS A 74 -8.27 8.28 7.13
N GLU A 75 -9.22 8.52 8.04
CA GLU A 75 -10.24 7.53 8.37
C GLU A 75 -11.50 7.76 7.52
N GLU A 76 -12.02 6.69 6.94
CA GLU A 76 -13.22 6.72 6.14
C GLU A 76 -13.96 5.39 6.24
N ASN A 77 -15.27 5.42 6.55
CA ASN A 77 -16.12 4.23 6.73
C ASN A 77 -15.55 3.18 7.71
N GLY A 78 -14.91 3.64 8.80
CA GLY A 78 -14.32 2.79 9.82
C GLY A 78 -12.98 2.13 9.42
N VAL A 79 -12.44 2.46 8.24
CA VAL A 79 -11.15 1.98 7.75
C VAL A 79 -10.16 3.14 7.76
N THR A 80 -8.94 2.91 8.24
CA THR A 80 -7.85 3.88 8.13
C THR A 80 -7.08 3.66 6.83
N PHE A 81 -7.10 4.65 5.95
CA PHE A 81 -6.27 4.67 4.74
C PHE A 81 -4.92 5.33 5.03
N SER A 82 -3.84 4.56 4.93
CA SER A 82 -2.46 4.98 5.18
C SER A 82 -1.71 5.08 3.85
N LEU A 83 -1.48 6.30 3.36
CA LEU A 83 -0.94 6.55 2.02
C LEU A 83 0.55 6.88 2.09
N LEU A 84 1.36 6.10 1.35
CA LEU A 84 2.80 6.30 1.21
C LEU A 84 3.12 7.38 0.19
N SER A 85 3.61 8.53 0.65
CA SER A 85 4.12 9.61 -0.20
C SER A 85 5.60 9.40 -0.48
N HIS A 86 5.93 9.25 -1.77
CA HIS A 86 7.28 9.10 -2.30
C HIS A 86 7.30 9.57 -3.77
N PRO A 87 8.40 10.15 -4.29
CA PRO A 87 8.49 10.61 -5.70
C PRO A 87 8.07 9.57 -6.73
N TYR A 88 8.38 8.29 -6.51
CA TYR A 88 7.95 7.17 -7.35
C TYR A 88 6.43 7.11 -7.59
N PHE A 89 5.61 7.71 -6.72
CA PHE A 89 4.15 7.72 -6.85
C PHE A 89 3.60 9.13 -7.05
N SER A 90 4.11 10.12 -6.31
CA SER A 90 3.62 11.48 -6.35
C SER A 90 4.01 12.25 -7.62
N GLU A 91 4.98 11.77 -8.40
CA GLU A 91 5.43 12.38 -9.66
C GLU A 91 4.94 11.61 -10.90
N ARG A 92 4.07 10.61 -10.72
CA ARG A 92 3.51 9.80 -11.82
C ARG A 92 2.03 10.09 -12.01
N LYS A 93 1.60 10.16 -13.27
CA LYS A 93 0.19 10.47 -13.64
C LYS A 93 -0.72 9.23 -13.61
N GLY A 94 -0.17 8.04 -13.58
CA GLY A 94 -0.91 6.78 -13.57
C GLY A 94 -0.39 5.82 -12.50
N ILE A 95 -1.12 4.73 -12.32
CA ILE A 95 -0.79 3.69 -11.33
C ILE A 95 0.39 2.84 -11.81
N TYR A 96 0.26 2.22 -12.98
CA TYR A 96 1.23 1.27 -13.55
C TYR A 96 1.93 1.77 -14.79
N GLY A 97 1.38 2.77 -15.46
CA GLY A 97 1.85 3.32 -16.71
C GLY A 97 1.40 4.75 -16.92
N ASP A 98 1.82 5.33 -18.02
CA ASP A 98 1.48 6.68 -18.41
C ASP A 98 0.03 6.78 -19.00
N THR A 99 -0.34 7.95 -19.47
CA THR A 99 -1.64 8.22 -20.07
C THR A 99 -1.87 7.47 -21.40
N SER A 100 -0.83 6.90 -21.99
CA SER A 100 -0.88 6.04 -23.19
C SER A 100 -0.93 4.55 -22.84
N PHE A 101 -1.11 4.21 -21.58
CA PHE A 101 -1.06 2.85 -21.04
C PHE A 101 0.29 2.14 -21.21
N THR A 102 1.37 2.90 -21.51
CA THR A 102 2.72 2.35 -21.55
C THR A 102 3.21 2.11 -20.12
N PRO A 103 3.58 0.87 -19.74
CA PRO A 103 4.07 0.59 -18.40
C PRO A 103 5.32 1.41 -18.05
N TYR A 104 5.40 1.88 -16.81
CA TYR A 104 6.61 2.56 -16.35
C TYR A 104 7.76 1.55 -16.25
N PRO A 105 8.95 1.88 -16.80
CA PRO A 105 10.10 0.97 -16.78
C PRO A 105 10.65 0.73 -15.37
N ASP A 106 10.30 1.60 -14.42
CA ASP A 106 10.69 1.53 -13.02
C ASP A 106 9.63 0.90 -12.10
N ASN A 107 8.64 0.20 -12.65
CA ASN A 107 7.60 -0.47 -11.85
C ASN A 107 8.20 -1.44 -10.83
N CYS A 108 9.23 -2.19 -11.19
CA CYS A 108 9.88 -3.12 -10.28
C CYS A 108 10.46 -2.42 -9.03
N PRO A 109 11.38 -1.46 -9.12
CA PRO A 109 11.87 -0.76 -7.93
C PRO A 109 10.80 0.03 -7.19
N ARG A 110 9.80 0.59 -7.87
CA ARG A 110 8.68 1.31 -7.24
C ARG A 110 7.91 0.41 -6.27
N PHE A 111 7.50 -0.77 -6.72
CA PHE A 111 6.67 -1.67 -5.92
C PHE A 111 7.49 -2.53 -4.94
N ILE A 112 8.79 -2.73 -5.18
CA ILE A 112 9.72 -3.22 -4.15
C ILE A 112 9.81 -2.21 -3.00
N LEU A 113 9.99 -0.92 -3.30
CA LEU A 113 10.00 0.15 -2.31
C LEU A 113 8.70 0.21 -1.52
N PHE A 114 7.55 0.13 -2.20
CA PHE A 114 6.23 0.10 -1.59
C PHE A 114 6.06 -1.06 -0.60
N SER A 115 6.41 -2.27 -1.03
CA SER A 115 6.34 -3.47 -0.20
C SER A 115 7.25 -3.38 1.04
N LYS A 116 8.45 -2.82 0.87
CA LYS A 116 9.39 -2.57 1.97
C LYS A 116 8.86 -1.52 2.95
N ALA A 117 8.28 -0.44 2.42
CA ALA A 117 7.70 0.64 3.22
C ALA A 117 6.55 0.14 4.11
N ALA A 118 5.72 -0.81 3.63
CA ALA A 118 4.64 -1.39 4.42
C ALA A 118 5.16 -2.11 5.68
N ALA A 119 6.25 -2.87 5.57
CA ALA A 119 6.86 -3.53 6.71
C ALA A 119 7.47 -2.53 7.71
N LEU A 120 8.20 -1.53 7.20
CA LEU A 120 8.80 -0.49 8.03
C LEU A 120 7.75 0.40 8.70
N PHE A 121 6.62 0.66 8.05
CA PHE A 121 5.48 1.36 8.63
C PHE A 121 4.95 0.64 9.87
N CYS A 122 4.76 -0.69 9.80
CA CYS A 122 4.31 -1.47 10.96
C CYS A 122 5.33 -1.43 12.12
N LEU A 123 6.63 -1.44 11.82
CA LEU A 123 7.68 -1.36 12.84
C LEU A 123 7.79 0.03 13.48
N ALA A 124 7.51 1.09 12.70
CA ALA A 124 7.64 2.48 13.15
C ALA A 124 6.39 3.02 13.85
N THR A 125 5.27 2.29 13.79
CA THR A 125 4.01 2.69 14.40
C THR A 125 3.56 1.73 15.48
N ASN A 126 2.56 2.12 16.28
CA ASN A 126 1.95 1.22 17.26
C ASN A 126 0.95 0.25 16.62
N PHE A 127 0.80 0.27 15.31
CA PHE A 127 -0.07 -0.66 14.60
C PHE A 127 0.65 -1.99 14.38
N GLN A 128 0.27 -2.99 15.18
CA GLN A 128 0.81 -4.35 15.13
C GLN A 128 -0.26 -5.25 14.50
N PRO A 129 -0.26 -5.49 13.19
CA PRO A 129 -1.29 -6.30 12.54
C PRO A 129 -1.18 -7.78 12.95
N ASP A 130 -2.33 -8.42 13.13
CA ASP A 130 -2.42 -9.89 13.24
C ASP A 130 -2.29 -10.53 11.85
N ILE A 131 -2.88 -9.86 10.85
CA ILE A 131 -2.89 -10.29 9.43
C ILE A 131 -2.39 -9.15 8.56
N VAL A 132 -1.53 -9.49 7.61
CA VAL A 132 -1.08 -8.62 6.51
C VAL A 132 -1.58 -9.23 5.21
N HIS A 133 -2.57 -8.60 4.58
CA HIS A 133 -3.19 -9.08 3.35
C HIS A 133 -2.64 -8.28 2.16
N ALA A 134 -1.73 -8.90 1.43
CA ALA A 134 -1.10 -8.33 0.25
C ALA A 134 -1.86 -8.72 -1.02
N HIS A 135 -2.02 -7.76 -1.93
CA HIS A 135 -2.86 -7.89 -3.11
C HIS A 135 -2.06 -7.69 -4.39
N ASP A 136 -2.04 -8.75 -5.20
CA ASP A 136 -1.49 -8.80 -6.55
C ASP A 136 0.02 -8.47 -6.67
N TRP A 137 0.56 -8.51 -7.88
CA TRP A 137 1.99 -8.38 -8.16
C TRP A 137 2.66 -7.13 -7.57
N PRO A 138 2.01 -5.95 -7.46
CA PRO A 138 2.65 -4.78 -6.84
C PRO A 138 3.00 -5.01 -5.36
N CYS A 139 2.37 -6.00 -4.72
CA CYS A 139 2.59 -6.36 -3.32
C CYS A 139 3.34 -7.69 -3.16
N GLY A 140 3.94 -8.22 -4.24
CA GLY A 140 4.60 -9.52 -4.24
C GLY A 140 5.76 -9.65 -3.25
N PHE A 141 6.45 -8.54 -2.92
CA PHE A 141 7.55 -8.53 -1.97
C PHE A 141 7.13 -8.27 -0.51
N VAL A 142 5.85 -8.08 -0.23
CA VAL A 142 5.38 -7.80 1.15
C VAL A 142 5.77 -8.93 2.10
N ALA A 143 5.46 -10.18 1.77
CA ALA A 143 5.79 -11.32 2.62
C ALA A 143 7.30 -11.43 2.88
N HIS A 144 8.13 -11.18 1.85
CA HIS A 144 9.59 -11.17 1.97
C HIS A 144 10.06 -10.12 2.98
N PHE A 145 9.61 -8.87 2.88
CA PHE A 145 10.06 -7.81 3.78
C PHE A 145 9.51 -7.95 5.20
N PHE A 146 8.28 -8.42 5.38
CA PHE A 146 7.76 -8.73 6.71
C PHE A 146 8.58 -9.82 7.40
N HIS A 147 8.97 -10.86 6.67
CA HIS A 147 9.87 -11.89 7.19
C HIS A 147 11.28 -11.34 7.47
N TYR A 148 11.88 -10.63 6.52
CA TYR A 148 13.25 -10.10 6.61
C TYR A 148 13.43 -9.15 7.81
N PHE A 149 12.50 -8.24 8.00
CA PHE A 149 12.53 -7.27 9.10
C PHE A 149 11.91 -7.80 10.40
N LYS A 150 11.38 -9.03 10.41
CA LYS A 150 10.62 -9.60 11.54
C LYS A 150 9.45 -8.69 11.95
N ALA A 151 8.82 -8.05 10.97
CA ALA A 151 7.65 -7.22 11.20
C ALA A 151 6.44 -8.09 11.62
N PRO A 152 5.51 -7.55 12.43
CA PRO A 152 4.38 -8.33 12.95
C PRO A 152 3.35 -8.68 11.87
N GLY A 153 2.64 -9.78 12.09
CA GLY A 153 1.51 -10.24 11.28
C GLY A 153 1.80 -11.47 10.44
N LYS A 154 0.76 -12.26 10.23
CA LYS A 154 0.79 -13.39 9.27
C LYS A 154 0.40 -12.87 7.89
N THR A 155 1.17 -13.22 6.88
CA THR A 155 0.93 -12.74 5.51
C THR A 155 -0.05 -13.64 4.77
N VAL A 156 -1.06 -13.02 4.16
CA VAL A 156 -1.98 -13.61 3.18
C VAL A 156 -1.73 -12.91 1.85
N PHE A 157 -1.71 -13.63 0.75
CA PHE A 157 -1.50 -13.08 -0.59
C PHE A 157 -2.67 -13.48 -1.51
N THR A 158 -3.30 -12.49 -2.15
CA THR A 158 -4.35 -12.72 -3.14
C THR A 158 -3.88 -12.31 -4.52
N ILE A 159 -3.98 -13.23 -5.48
CA ILE A 159 -3.71 -13.00 -6.89
C ILE A 159 -5.04 -12.68 -7.58
N HIS A 160 -5.16 -11.50 -8.18
CA HIS A 160 -6.35 -11.05 -8.89
C HIS A 160 -6.30 -11.32 -10.40
N ASN A 161 -5.08 -11.34 -10.96
CA ASN A 161 -4.86 -11.59 -12.37
C ASN A 161 -3.60 -12.43 -12.58
N LEU A 162 -3.79 -13.69 -13.05
CA LEU A 162 -2.67 -14.61 -13.30
C LEU A 162 -1.92 -14.31 -14.61
N GLU A 163 -2.54 -13.60 -15.55
CA GLU A 163 -1.91 -13.28 -16.83
C GLU A 163 -0.91 -12.12 -16.73
N TYR A 164 -1.11 -11.23 -15.75
CA TYR A 164 -0.25 -10.09 -15.55
C TYR A 164 0.54 -10.23 -14.24
N GLN A 165 1.84 -10.42 -14.38
CA GLN A 165 2.73 -10.73 -13.24
C GLN A 165 3.73 -9.60 -12.92
N GLY A 166 3.60 -8.46 -13.58
CA GLY A 166 4.47 -7.29 -13.42
C GLY A 166 5.61 -7.21 -14.44
#